data_82c2f48b74f1bc2ff06dd035faff2b63
#
_entry.id   82c2f48b74f1bc2ff06dd035faff2b63
#
_cell.length_a   1.000
_cell.length_b   1.000
_cell.length_c   1.000
_cell.angle_alpha   90.00
_cell.angle_beta   90.00
_cell.angle_gamma   90.00
#
_symmetry.space_group_name_H-M   'P 1'
#
loop_
_entity.id
_entity.type
_entity.pdbx_description
1 polymer ?
#
loop_
_entity_poly.entity_id
_entity_poly.type
_entity_poly.pdbx_seq_one_letter_code
_entity_poly.pdbx_strand_id
1 'polypeptide(L)'
;MLIHRLRTNEFLLVFASAMTALLVYLAAAQVFVAFGVPGGQHDAALTSAVLYLVPGFPLVTGALDLARLDLNAGIARVTYAVLVLLATGTAVWGVATVFDATVTQVAAPEFAEPLLSLVRLAAGFVGVLGFALLFGTPWAIALTASSLGAVANVGRLALVDAHVNPAVAAAAAALAVGLGAYLFGDRLRAARVTLTVPAVLIMVPGAAAYRSIAGVIGGDTVAAIQNATTALFVVVALAIGLTVARVLTEREWSRPAR
;
A
#
# COMPACT_ATOMS: atom_id res chain seq x y z
N MET A 1 21.59 4.55 6.25
CA MET A 1 23.01 4.83 6.21
C MET A 1 23.37 6.04 5.35
N LEU A 2 22.75 6.28 4.19
CA LEU A 2 22.97 7.44 3.32
C LEU A 2 22.51 8.78 3.95
N ILE A 3 21.38 8.77 4.65
CA ILE A 3 20.75 9.94 5.30
C ILE A 3 21.69 10.62 6.29
N HIS A 4 22.42 9.83 7.10
CA HIS A 4 23.37 10.36 8.09
C HIS A 4 24.61 11.00 7.47
N ARG A 5 24.99 10.62 6.25
CA ARG A 5 26.15 11.19 5.56
C ARG A 5 25.87 12.49 4.82
N LEU A 6 24.63 12.68 4.34
CA LEU A 6 24.30 13.81 3.45
C LEU A 6 23.65 14.99 4.17
N ARG A 7 23.26 14.88 5.45
CA ARG A 7 22.50 15.91 6.21
C ARG A 7 21.27 16.45 5.42
N THR A 8 20.69 15.62 4.56
CA THR A 8 19.55 16.00 3.69
C THR A 8 18.24 15.77 4.41
N ASN A 9 17.26 16.61 4.11
CA ASN A 9 15.90 16.48 4.59
C ASN A 9 15.26 15.20 4.01
N GLU A 10 14.57 14.40 4.84
CA GLU A 10 13.93 13.14 4.43
C GLU A 10 12.92 13.34 3.29
N PHE A 11 12.17 14.45 3.29
CA PHE A 11 11.22 14.77 2.22
C PHE A 11 11.91 15.05 0.89
N LEU A 12 13.08 15.71 0.92
CA LEU A 12 13.89 15.92 -0.28
C LEU A 12 14.42 14.58 -0.83
N LEU A 13 14.78 13.65 0.04
CA LEU A 13 15.20 12.30 -0.38
C LEU A 13 14.03 11.51 -1.00
N VAL A 14 12.84 11.58 -0.42
CA VAL A 14 11.63 10.95 -0.99
C VAL A 14 11.32 11.55 -2.35
N PHE A 15 11.31 12.87 -2.46
CA PHE A 15 11.12 13.58 -3.73
C PHE A 15 12.15 13.18 -4.78
N ALA A 16 13.45 13.20 -4.43
CA ALA A 16 14.54 12.83 -5.34
C ALA A 16 14.46 11.34 -5.74
N SER A 17 14.07 10.45 -4.83
CA SER A 17 13.88 9.03 -5.11
C SER A 17 12.73 8.81 -6.08
N ALA A 18 11.61 9.52 -5.90
CA ALA A 18 10.47 9.48 -6.81
C ALA A 18 10.85 9.98 -8.21
N MET A 19 11.51 11.13 -8.28
CA MET A 19 12.03 11.69 -9.54
C MET A 19 12.95 10.71 -10.25
N THR A 20 13.90 10.13 -9.53
CA THR A 20 14.86 9.17 -10.09
C THR A 20 14.14 7.90 -10.61
N ALA A 21 13.22 7.36 -9.83
CA ALA A 21 12.46 6.17 -10.25
C ALA A 21 11.66 6.42 -11.54
N LEU A 22 11.00 7.58 -11.62
CA LEU A 22 10.23 7.96 -12.81
C LEU A 22 11.13 8.21 -14.02
N LEU A 23 12.25 8.91 -13.86
CA LEU A 23 13.20 9.18 -14.96
C LEU A 23 13.85 7.88 -15.47
N VAL A 24 14.25 7.00 -14.58
CA VAL A 24 14.78 5.66 -14.93
C VAL A 24 13.72 4.86 -15.68
N TYR A 25 12.48 4.88 -15.21
CA TYR A 25 11.38 4.23 -15.91
C TYR A 25 11.19 4.79 -17.33
N LEU A 26 11.11 6.12 -17.49
CA LEU A 26 10.95 6.74 -18.81
C LEU A 26 12.11 6.42 -19.75
N ALA A 27 13.34 6.44 -19.24
CA ALA A 27 14.52 6.05 -20.02
C ALA A 27 14.46 4.57 -20.45
N ALA A 28 14.10 3.68 -19.54
CA ALA A 28 13.93 2.26 -19.84
C ALA A 28 12.80 2.03 -20.88
N ALA A 29 11.68 2.74 -20.75
CA ALA A 29 10.58 2.67 -21.70
C ALA A 29 11.02 3.05 -23.13
N GLN A 30 11.82 4.11 -23.28
CA GLN A 30 12.38 4.50 -24.59
C GLN A 30 13.30 3.42 -25.18
N VAL A 31 14.12 2.79 -24.34
CA VAL A 31 14.97 1.67 -24.77
C VAL A 31 14.12 0.51 -25.28
N PHE A 32 13.06 0.11 -24.57
CA PHE A 32 12.16 -0.96 -25.00
C PHE A 32 11.46 -0.64 -26.33
N VAL A 33 11.01 0.61 -26.50
CA VAL A 33 10.42 1.06 -27.78
C VAL A 33 11.45 0.94 -28.92
N ALA A 34 12.71 1.31 -28.69
CA ALA A 34 13.78 1.19 -29.68
C ALA A 34 14.06 -0.27 -30.07
N PHE A 35 13.77 -1.25 -29.19
CA PHE A 35 13.84 -2.68 -29.49
C PHE A 35 12.54 -3.26 -30.06
N GLY A 36 11.56 -2.42 -30.46
CA GLY A 36 10.31 -2.86 -31.10
C GLY A 36 9.23 -3.36 -30.15
N VAL A 37 9.39 -3.15 -28.84
CA VAL A 37 8.30 -3.40 -27.87
C VAL A 37 7.30 -2.23 -27.97
N PRO A 38 6.01 -2.50 -28.24
CA PRO A 38 5.04 -1.42 -28.36
C PRO A 38 5.00 -0.55 -27.10
N GLY A 39 5.31 0.73 -27.23
CA GLY A 39 5.15 1.70 -26.18
C GLY A 39 3.67 2.00 -26.01
N GLY A 40 3.06 1.59 -24.95
CA GLY A 40 1.63 1.85 -24.81
C GLY A 40 1.01 1.51 -23.46
N GLN A 41 1.73 0.82 -22.58
CA GLN A 41 1.17 0.43 -21.27
C GLN A 41 2.00 1.04 -20.12
N HIS A 42 2.09 2.38 -20.11
CA HIS A 42 2.94 3.07 -19.16
C HIS A 42 2.30 3.22 -17.77
N ASP A 43 0.96 3.20 -17.65
CA ASP A 43 0.25 3.53 -16.42
C ASP A 43 0.56 2.56 -15.27
N ALA A 44 0.50 1.25 -15.52
CA ALA A 44 0.80 0.24 -14.50
C ALA A 44 2.25 0.32 -14.03
N ALA A 45 3.17 0.60 -14.94
CA ALA A 45 4.59 0.68 -14.64
C ALA A 45 4.97 2.01 -13.96
N LEU A 46 4.38 3.14 -14.38
CA LEU A 46 4.51 4.43 -13.67
C LEU A 46 3.95 4.33 -12.25
N THR A 47 2.74 3.74 -12.12
CA THR A 47 2.16 3.48 -10.81
C THR A 47 3.09 2.62 -9.95
N SER A 48 3.65 1.54 -10.52
CA SER A 48 4.55 0.65 -9.80
C SER A 48 5.86 1.32 -9.38
N ALA A 49 6.41 2.21 -10.22
CA ALA A 49 7.65 2.93 -9.94
C ALA A 49 7.56 3.83 -8.70
N VAL A 50 6.38 4.36 -8.40
CA VAL A 50 6.17 5.25 -7.24
C VAL A 50 5.40 4.59 -6.10
N LEU A 51 4.77 3.45 -6.33
CA LEU A 51 3.90 2.79 -5.37
C LEU A 51 4.63 2.40 -4.08
N TYR A 52 5.89 1.98 -4.18
CA TYR A 52 6.69 1.59 -3.01
C TYR A 52 7.04 2.79 -2.10
N LEU A 53 6.95 4.02 -2.62
CA LEU A 53 7.13 5.25 -1.84
C LEU A 53 5.88 5.65 -1.05
N VAL A 54 4.72 5.03 -1.35
CA VAL A 54 3.52 5.24 -0.55
C VAL A 54 3.78 4.76 0.88
N PRO A 55 3.65 5.64 1.87
CA PRO A 55 4.04 5.35 3.25
C PRO A 55 2.98 4.48 3.95
N GLY A 56 2.78 3.25 3.45
CA GLY A 56 1.77 2.33 3.94
C GLY A 56 1.94 1.97 5.41
N PHE A 57 3.19 1.78 5.86
CA PHE A 57 3.47 1.48 7.27
C PHE A 57 3.02 2.61 8.21
N PRO A 58 3.42 3.87 8.04
CA PRO A 58 2.93 4.98 8.85
C PRO A 58 1.41 5.17 8.76
N LEU A 59 0.81 4.95 7.59
CA LEU A 59 -0.64 5.06 7.42
C LEU A 59 -1.40 4.03 8.27
N VAL A 60 -1.03 2.74 8.17
CA VAL A 60 -1.69 1.67 8.93
C VAL A 60 -1.43 1.81 10.43
N THR A 61 -0.18 2.03 10.83
CA THR A 61 0.15 2.16 12.26
C THR A 61 -0.42 3.43 12.87
N GLY A 62 -0.41 4.56 12.15
CA GLY A 62 -1.03 5.80 12.59
C GLY A 62 -2.56 5.66 12.74
N ALA A 63 -3.22 4.97 11.80
CA ALA A 63 -4.65 4.69 11.93
C ALA A 63 -4.97 3.76 13.12
N LEU A 64 -4.09 2.77 13.43
CA LEU A 64 -4.22 1.93 14.61
C LEU A 64 -4.02 2.72 15.92
N ASP A 65 -3.06 3.65 15.94
CA ASP A 65 -2.85 4.52 17.11
C ASP A 65 -4.07 5.42 17.37
N LEU A 66 -4.63 6.02 16.30
CA LEU A 66 -5.87 6.79 16.37
C LEU A 66 -7.04 5.94 16.88
N ALA A 67 -7.15 4.68 16.42
CA ALA A 67 -8.18 3.76 16.92
C ALA A 67 -8.04 3.43 18.41
N ARG A 68 -6.82 3.55 18.96
CA ARG A 68 -6.54 3.43 20.39
C ARG A 68 -6.68 4.75 21.16
N LEU A 69 -7.05 5.84 20.49
CA LEU A 69 -7.06 7.20 21.03
C LEU A 69 -5.66 7.73 21.44
N ASP A 70 -4.58 7.10 20.98
CA ASP A 70 -3.24 7.67 21.05
C ASP A 70 -3.08 8.72 19.94
N LEU A 71 -3.69 9.89 20.23
CA LEU A 71 -3.77 10.98 19.24
C LEU A 71 -2.39 11.54 18.88
N ASN A 72 -1.47 11.61 19.85
CA ASN A 72 -0.15 12.18 19.61
C ASN A 72 0.66 11.33 18.61
N ALA A 73 0.75 10.02 18.83
CA ALA A 73 1.44 9.10 17.93
C ALA A 73 0.71 8.97 16.59
N GLY A 74 -0.62 8.84 16.61
CA GLY A 74 -1.45 8.68 15.42
C GLY A 74 -1.38 9.89 14.50
N ILE A 75 -1.59 11.11 15.00
CA ILE A 75 -1.51 12.34 14.22
C ILE A 75 -0.11 12.53 13.63
N ALA A 76 0.94 12.31 14.44
CA ALA A 76 2.31 12.46 13.96
C ALA A 76 2.62 11.53 12.76
N ARG A 77 2.21 10.24 12.85
CA ARG A 77 2.43 9.27 11.76
C ARG A 77 1.60 9.57 10.52
N VAL A 78 0.33 9.94 10.69
CA VAL A 78 -0.53 10.29 9.56
C VAL A 78 -0.03 11.57 8.88
N THR A 79 0.37 12.59 9.65
CA THR A 79 0.95 13.81 9.10
C THR A 79 2.23 13.53 8.33
N TYR A 80 3.13 12.71 8.88
CA TYR A 80 4.33 12.26 8.16
C TYR A 80 3.97 11.57 6.84
N ALA A 81 3.00 10.65 6.87
CA ALA A 81 2.55 9.96 5.67
C ALA A 81 1.97 10.91 4.61
N VAL A 82 1.18 11.89 5.02
CA VAL A 82 0.64 12.91 4.11
C VAL A 82 1.76 13.73 3.46
N LEU A 83 2.76 14.15 4.23
CA LEU A 83 3.91 14.89 3.71
C LEU A 83 4.72 14.06 2.70
N VAL A 84 4.93 12.76 2.97
CA VAL A 84 5.59 11.85 2.02
C VAL A 84 4.77 11.69 0.74
N LEU A 85 3.45 11.55 0.84
CA LEU A 85 2.54 11.49 -0.32
C LEU A 85 2.60 12.79 -1.14
N LEU A 86 2.63 13.95 -0.49
CA LEU A 86 2.76 15.23 -1.17
C LEU A 86 4.12 15.37 -1.88
N ALA A 87 5.22 14.95 -1.24
CA ALA A 87 6.55 14.96 -1.87
C ALA A 87 6.61 14.03 -3.09
N THR A 88 6.04 12.82 -2.98
CA THR A 88 5.94 11.88 -4.10
C THR A 88 5.04 12.43 -5.21
N GLY A 89 3.89 13.00 -4.85
CA GLY A 89 2.93 13.57 -5.78
C GLY A 89 3.51 14.74 -6.58
N THR A 90 4.26 15.63 -5.92
CA THR A 90 4.94 16.74 -6.61
C THR A 90 6.02 16.25 -7.57
N ALA A 91 6.73 15.17 -7.25
CA ALA A 91 7.69 14.55 -8.16
C ALA A 91 7.00 13.98 -9.39
N VAL A 92 5.88 13.24 -9.20
CA VAL A 92 5.07 12.71 -10.29
C VAL A 92 4.55 13.83 -11.18
N TRP A 93 3.99 14.87 -10.58
CA TRP A 93 3.50 16.04 -11.30
C TRP A 93 4.61 16.72 -12.12
N GLY A 94 5.78 16.94 -11.51
CA GLY A 94 6.91 17.57 -12.20
C GLY A 94 7.39 16.76 -13.41
N VAL A 95 7.51 15.42 -13.28
CA VAL A 95 7.91 14.55 -14.39
C VAL A 95 6.80 14.51 -15.46
N ALA A 96 5.54 14.38 -15.09
CA ALA A 96 4.43 14.33 -16.02
C ALA A 96 4.33 15.61 -16.87
N THR A 97 4.54 16.79 -16.25
CA THR A 97 4.49 18.07 -16.97
C THR A 97 5.68 18.30 -17.88
N VAL A 98 6.89 17.87 -17.47
CA VAL A 98 8.11 18.08 -18.27
C VAL A 98 8.18 17.13 -19.48
N PHE A 99 7.72 15.90 -19.31
CA PHE A 99 7.82 14.86 -20.34
C PHE A 99 6.51 14.58 -21.09
N ASP A 100 5.47 15.40 -20.84
CA ASP A 100 4.12 15.21 -21.41
C ASP A 100 3.61 13.77 -21.26
N ALA A 101 3.95 13.16 -20.12
CA ALA A 101 3.60 11.79 -19.82
C ALA A 101 2.14 11.72 -19.41
N THR A 102 1.28 11.33 -20.33
CA THR A 102 -0.14 11.09 -20.05
C THR A 102 -0.31 9.82 -19.23
N VAL A 103 -0.97 9.94 -18.10
CA VAL A 103 -1.36 8.79 -17.28
C VAL A 103 -2.65 8.21 -17.86
N THR A 104 -2.51 7.27 -18.77
CA THR A 104 -3.66 6.60 -19.39
C THR A 104 -3.96 5.33 -18.61
N GLN A 105 -5.21 5.16 -18.17
CA GLN A 105 -5.63 3.91 -17.52
C GLN A 105 -5.63 2.78 -18.57
N VAL A 106 -4.73 1.84 -18.40
CA VAL A 106 -4.71 0.61 -19.23
C VAL A 106 -5.61 -0.42 -18.57
N ALA A 107 -6.47 -1.06 -19.35
CA ALA A 107 -7.26 -2.17 -18.88
C ALA A 107 -6.33 -3.28 -18.34
N ALA A 108 -6.64 -3.79 -17.17
CA ALA A 108 -5.90 -4.92 -16.62
C ALA A 108 -6.03 -6.13 -17.57
N PRO A 109 -4.97 -6.95 -17.73
CA PRO A 109 -5.08 -8.15 -18.53
C PRO A 109 -6.18 -9.07 -17.96
N GLU A 110 -7.07 -9.53 -18.82
CA GLU A 110 -8.15 -10.43 -18.46
C GLU A 110 -7.61 -11.85 -18.37
N PHE A 111 -7.55 -12.39 -17.16
CA PHE A 111 -7.30 -13.80 -16.92
C PHE A 111 -8.60 -14.50 -16.57
N ALA A 112 -8.84 -15.69 -17.12
CA ALA A 112 -9.94 -16.52 -16.71
C ALA A 112 -9.70 -17.08 -15.29
N GLU A 113 -10.79 -17.30 -14.54
CA GLU A 113 -10.72 -18.07 -13.29
C GLU A 113 -10.46 -19.57 -13.63
N PRO A 114 -9.63 -20.30 -12.85
CA PRO A 114 -8.98 -19.92 -11.57
C PRO A 114 -7.59 -19.27 -11.72
N LEU A 115 -7.09 -19.06 -12.93
CA LEU A 115 -5.75 -18.48 -13.16
C LEU A 115 -5.60 -17.10 -12.53
N LEU A 116 -6.63 -16.25 -12.62
CA LEU A 116 -6.63 -14.92 -12.00
C LEU A 116 -6.38 -15.01 -10.48
N SER A 117 -7.10 -15.91 -9.80
CA SER A 117 -6.94 -16.12 -8.35
C SER A 117 -5.55 -16.63 -7.98
N LEU A 118 -4.95 -17.51 -8.80
CA LEU A 118 -3.59 -18.01 -8.59
C LEU A 118 -2.55 -16.89 -8.79
N VAL A 119 -2.69 -16.08 -9.82
CA VAL A 119 -1.80 -14.94 -10.07
C VAL A 119 -1.90 -13.92 -8.92
N ARG A 120 -3.11 -13.59 -8.45
CA ARG A 120 -3.35 -12.72 -7.31
C ARG A 120 -2.72 -13.27 -6.03
N LEU A 121 -2.82 -14.58 -5.80
CA LEU A 121 -2.23 -15.25 -4.64
C LEU A 121 -0.70 -15.17 -4.69
N ALA A 122 -0.10 -15.54 -5.82
CA ALA A 122 1.34 -15.53 -6.01
C ALA A 122 1.91 -14.11 -5.90
N ALA A 123 1.31 -13.14 -6.58
CA ALA A 123 1.72 -11.74 -6.52
C ALA A 123 1.57 -11.17 -5.10
N GLY A 124 0.46 -11.48 -4.42
CA GLY A 124 0.23 -11.09 -3.04
C GLY A 124 1.26 -11.69 -2.09
N PHE A 125 1.57 -12.98 -2.23
CA PHE A 125 2.59 -13.65 -1.42
C PHE A 125 3.98 -13.03 -1.59
N VAL A 126 4.42 -12.83 -2.84
CA VAL A 126 5.73 -12.21 -3.15
C VAL A 126 5.76 -10.76 -2.65
N GLY A 127 4.69 -10.00 -2.84
CA GLY A 127 4.61 -8.61 -2.37
C GLY A 127 4.73 -8.50 -0.85
N VAL A 128 3.97 -9.30 -0.09
CA VAL A 128 4.08 -9.31 1.38
C VAL A 128 5.45 -9.80 1.84
N LEU A 129 6.00 -10.83 1.18
CA LEU A 129 7.33 -11.33 1.49
C LEU A 129 8.40 -10.23 1.31
N GLY A 130 8.31 -9.48 0.21
CA GLY A 130 9.19 -8.34 -0.03
C GLY A 130 9.13 -7.30 1.09
N PHE A 131 7.92 -6.90 1.53
CA PHE A 131 7.77 -5.98 2.65
C PHE A 131 8.29 -6.57 3.97
N ALA A 132 7.99 -7.83 4.26
CA ALA A 132 8.47 -8.48 5.48
C ALA A 132 10.00 -8.53 5.55
N LEU A 133 10.66 -8.87 4.43
CA LEU A 133 12.12 -8.89 4.33
C LEU A 133 12.72 -7.47 4.43
N LEU A 134 12.07 -6.47 3.83
CA LEU A 134 12.48 -5.06 3.93
C LEU A 134 12.48 -4.59 5.39
N PHE A 135 11.55 -5.08 6.21
CA PHE A 135 11.50 -4.80 7.65
C PHE A 135 12.42 -5.68 8.50
N GLY A 136 13.25 -6.51 7.87
CA GLY A 136 14.17 -7.40 8.59
C GLY A 136 13.45 -8.53 9.35
N THR A 137 12.25 -8.92 8.92
CA THR A 137 11.47 -9.96 9.57
C THR A 137 12.11 -11.34 9.37
N PRO A 138 12.26 -12.17 10.42
CA PRO A 138 12.77 -13.53 10.30
C PRO A 138 11.93 -14.39 9.33
N TRP A 139 12.56 -15.29 8.58
CA TRP A 139 11.94 -16.07 7.51
C TRP A 139 10.64 -16.78 7.90
N ALA A 140 10.60 -17.43 9.07
CA ALA A 140 9.39 -18.15 9.52
C ALA A 140 8.19 -17.20 9.69
N ILE A 141 8.42 -16.00 10.24
CA ILE A 141 7.42 -14.98 10.44
C ILE A 141 7.05 -14.33 9.10
N ALA A 142 8.05 -14.05 8.25
CA ALA A 142 7.85 -13.47 6.92
C ALA A 142 6.98 -14.37 6.03
N LEU A 143 7.27 -15.68 5.98
CA LEU A 143 6.48 -16.65 5.21
C LEU A 143 5.05 -16.77 5.74
N THR A 144 4.86 -16.77 7.06
CA THR A 144 3.52 -16.80 7.66
C THR A 144 2.73 -15.52 7.36
N ALA A 145 3.35 -14.35 7.51
CA ALA A 145 2.73 -13.08 7.16
C ALA A 145 2.35 -13.04 5.67
N SER A 146 3.23 -13.55 4.80
CA SER A 146 3.00 -13.61 3.35
C SER A 146 1.83 -14.51 3.00
N SER A 147 1.72 -15.66 3.62
CA SER A 147 0.60 -16.58 3.42
C SER A 147 -0.72 -15.96 3.88
N LEU A 148 -0.74 -15.38 5.09
CA LEU A 148 -1.93 -14.70 5.62
C LEU A 148 -2.35 -13.52 4.74
N GLY A 149 -1.40 -12.66 4.38
CA GLY A 149 -1.67 -11.48 3.57
C GLY A 149 -2.14 -11.84 2.16
N ALA A 150 -1.51 -12.82 1.51
CA ALA A 150 -1.89 -13.27 0.18
C ALA A 150 -3.31 -13.84 0.15
N VAL A 151 -3.63 -14.76 1.05
CA VAL A 151 -4.97 -15.37 1.14
C VAL A 151 -6.03 -14.32 1.45
N ALA A 152 -5.79 -13.46 2.43
CA ALA A 152 -6.73 -12.41 2.79
C ALA A 152 -6.92 -11.39 1.65
N ASN A 153 -5.86 -11.06 0.90
CA ASN A 153 -5.96 -10.16 -0.24
C ASN A 153 -6.73 -10.77 -1.42
N VAL A 154 -6.58 -12.07 -1.70
CA VAL A 154 -7.39 -12.75 -2.70
C VAL A 154 -8.87 -12.69 -2.31
N GLY A 155 -9.20 -12.98 -1.06
CA GLY A 155 -10.57 -12.85 -0.54
C GLY A 155 -11.11 -11.42 -0.67
N ARG A 156 -10.29 -10.41 -0.34
CA ARG A 156 -10.63 -8.99 -0.52
C ARG A 156 -10.95 -8.66 -1.97
N LEU A 157 -10.09 -9.10 -2.90
CA LEU A 157 -10.28 -8.84 -4.33
C LEU A 157 -11.53 -9.55 -4.86
N ALA A 158 -11.78 -10.80 -4.45
CA ALA A 158 -13.01 -11.53 -4.80
C ALA A 158 -14.28 -10.81 -4.31
N LEU A 159 -14.25 -10.24 -3.10
CA LEU A 159 -15.36 -9.41 -2.60
C LEU A 159 -15.56 -8.14 -3.44
N VAL A 160 -14.47 -7.48 -3.84
CA VAL A 160 -14.54 -6.30 -4.72
C VAL A 160 -15.09 -6.67 -6.09
N ASP A 161 -14.67 -7.80 -6.67
CA ASP A 161 -15.18 -8.33 -7.94
C ASP A 161 -16.68 -8.67 -7.84
N ALA A 162 -17.14 -9.11 -6.66
CA ALA A 162 -18.56 -9.29 -6.34
C ALA A 162 -19.29 -7.98 -5.99
N HIS A 163 -18.73 -6.82 -6.36
CA HIS A 163 -19.29 -5.48 -6.13
C HIS A 163 -19.48 -5.07 -4.66
N VAL A 164 -18.82 -5.76 -3.72
CA VAL A 164 -18.77 -5.31 -2.32
C VAL A 164 -17.92 -4.04 -2.21
N ASN A 165 -18.37 -3.10 -1.39
CA ASN A 165 -17.64 -1.85 -1.18
C ASN A 165 -16.18 -2.11 -0.79
N PRO A 166 -15.18 -1.47 -1.44
CA PRO A 166 -13.75 -1.71 -1.20
C PRO A 166 -13.31 -1.54 0.26
N ALA A 167 -13.92 -0.61 1.00
CA ALA A 167 -13.62 -0.42 2.42
C ALA A 167 -14.11 -1.59 3.27
N VAL A 168 -15.32 -2.12 2.99
CA VAL A 168 -15.87 -3.29 3.68
C VAL A 168 -15.01 -4.53 3.39
N ALA A 169 -14.63 -4.74 2.14
CA ALA A 169 -13.75 -5.83 1.74
C ALA A 169 -12.38 -5.75 2.43
N ALA A 170 -11.82 -4.53 2.55
CA ALA A 170 -10.56 -4.28 3.25
C ALA A 170 -10.67 -4.56 4.75
N ALA A 171 -11.77 -4.13 5.40
CA ALA A 171 -12.00 -4.41 6.82
C ALA A 171 -12.10 -5.92 7.09
N ALA A 172 -12.83 -6.65 6.26
CA ALA A 172 -12.97 -8.11 6.38
C ALA A 172 -11.62 -8.82 6.22
N ALA A 173 -10.82 -8.42 5.23
CA ALA A 173 -9.49 -8.99 5.00
C ALA A 173 -8.53 -8.67 6.16
N ALA A 174 -8.53 -7.43 6.67
CA ALA A 174 -7.71 -7.04 7.81
C ALA A 174 -8.12 -7.77 9.10
N LEU A 175 -9.43 -7.98 9.31
CA LEU A 175 -9.94 -8.83 10.40
C LEU A 175 -9.40 -10.26 10.27
N ALA A 176 -9.47 -10.87 9.08
CA ALA A 176 -8.95 -12.21 8.85
C ALA A 176 -7.44 -12.30 9.10
N VAL A 177 -6.66 -11.31 8.65
CA VAL A 177 -5.22 -11.22 8.96
C VAL A 177 -4.98 -11.11 10.46
N GLY A 178 -5.73 -10.26 11.16
CA GLY A 178 -5.60 -10.08 12.60
C GLY A 178 -5.90 -11.35 13.41
N LEU A 179 -6.96 -12.08 13.04
CA LEU A 179 -7.30 -13.37 13.65
C LEU A 179 -6.24 -14.44 13.32
N GLY A 180 -5.78 -14.51 12.07
CA GLY A 180 -4.67 -15.40 11.68
C GLY A 180 -3.40 -15.11 12.47
N ALA A 181 -3.04 -13.84 12.64
CA ALA A 181 -1.89 -13.45 13.44
C ALA A 181 -2.03 -13.84 14.92
N TYR A 182 -3.24 -13.87 15.45
CA TYR A 182 -3.51 -14.40 16.79
C TYR A 182 -3.22 -15.91 16.87
N LEU A 183 -3.68 -16.69 15.89
CA LEU A 183 -3.52 -18.14 15.88
C LEU A 183 -2.06 -18.58 15.73
N PHE A 184 -1.27 -17.83 14.95
CA PHE A 184 0.13 -18.19 14.64
C PHE A 184 1.16 -17.45 15.49
N GLY A 185 0.81 -16.30 16.08
CA GLY A 185 1.73 -15.45 16.82
C GLY A 185 2.40 -16.14 17.99
N ASP A 186 1.63 -16.85 18.80
CA ASP A 186 2.14 -17.57 19.98
C ASP A 186 3.08 -18.72 19.59
N ARG A 187 2.75 -19.44 18.51
CA ARG A 187 3.60 -20.55 18.00
C ARG A 187 4.95 -20.04 17.48
N LEU A 188 4.95 -18.87 16.85
CA LEU A 188 6.14 -18.25 16.29
C LEU A 188 6.88 -17.37 17.29
N ARG A 189 6.35 -17.21 18.53
CA ARG A 189 6.88 -16.26 19.54
C ARG A 189 7.10 -14.87 18.93
N ALA A 190 6.20 -14.46 18.05
CA ALA A 190 6.27 -13.21 17.32
C ALA A 190 5.27 -12.20 17.86
N ALA A 191 5.67 -10.94 17.94
CA ALA A 191 4.73 -9.87 18.18
C ALA A 191 3.70 -9.82 17.04
N ARG A 192 2.42 -9.66 17.35
CA ARG A 192 1.34 -9.66 16.33
C ARG A 192 1.56 -8.62 15.23
N VAL A 193 2.14 -7.47 15.59
CA VAL A 193 2.41 -6.38 14.65
C VAL A 193 3.38 -6.81 13.55
N THR A 194 4.32 -7.71 13.84
CA THR A 194 5.27 -8.22 12.84
C THR A 194 4.63 -9.17 11.82
N LEU A 195 3.48 -9.76 12.16
CA LEU A 195 2.68 -10.56 11.24
C LEU A 195 1.64 -9.71 10.51
N THR A 196 0.92 -8.82 11.24
CA THR A 196 -0.21 -8.08 10.68
C THR A 196 0.21 -6.96 9.75
N VAL A 197 1.25 -6.18 10.10
CA VAL A 197 1.61 -5.00 9.31
C VAL A 197 2.08 -5.36 7.91
N PRO A 198 3.06 -6.25 7.70
CA PRO A 198 3.44 -6.64 6.34
C PRO A 198 2.27 -7.24 5.54
N ALA A 199 1.43 -8.06 6.21
CA ALA A 199 0.30 -8.74 5.57
C ALA A 199 -0.77 -7.77 5.04
N VAL A 200 -1.03 -6.64 5.72
CA VAL A 200 -2.04 -5.67 5.26
C VAL A 200 -1.46 -4.59 4.35
N LEU A 201 -0.13 -4.44 4.27
CA LEU A 201 0.51 -3.39 3.47
C LEU A 201 0.16 -3.47 1.98
N ILE A 202 0.04 -4.67 1.41
CA ILE A 202 -0.38 -4.84 0.01
C ILE A 202 -1.84 -4.42 -0.23
N MET A 203 -2.64 -4.28 0.82
CA MET A 203 -4.04 -3.86 0.75
C MET A 203 -4.17 -2.33 0.89
N VAL A 204 -3.10 -1.63 1.27
CA VAL A 204 -3.07 -0.17 1.31
C VAL A 204 -3.34 0.37 -0.09
N PRO A 205 -4.26 1.32 -0.23
CA PRO A 205 -4.79 1.74 -1.53
C PRO A 205 -3.83 2.70 -2.26
N GLY A 206 -2.59 2.27 -2.48
CA GLY A 206 -1.55 3.08 -3.13
C GLY A 206 -1.92 3.47 -4.56
N ALA A 207 -2.55 2.56 -5.31
CA ALA A 207 -3.03 2.85 -6.66
C ALA A 207 -4.15 3.93 -6.66
N ALA A 208 -5.05 3.92 -5.67
CA ALA A 208 -6.06 4.97 -5.54
C ALA A 208 -5.42 6.32 -5.15
N ALA A 209 -4.44 6.31 -4.24
CA ALA A 209 -3.68 7.50 -3.90
C ALA A 209 -2.95 8.09 -5.13
N TYR A 210 -2.31 7.23 -5.93
CA TYR A 210 -1.67 7.64 -7.19
C TYR A 210 -2.69 8.22 -8.19
N ARG A 211 -3.83 7.55 -8.41
CA ARG A 211 -4.88 8.03 -9.32
C ARG A 211 -5.50 9.35 -8.85
N SER A 212 -5.56 9.60 -7.55
CA SER A 212 -5.95 10.90 -7.02
C SER A 212 -5.01 12.01 -7.49
N ILE A 213 -3.69 11.77 -7.40
CA ILE A 213 -2.69 12.71 -7.88
C ILE A 213 -2.78 12.89 -9.40
N ALA A 214 -2.92 11.78 -10.14
CA ALA A 214 -3.08 11.80 -11.60
C ALA A 214 -4.32 12.58 -12.04
N GLY A 215 -5.43 12.45 -11.30
CA GLY A 215 -6.65 13.23 -11.54
C GLY A 215 -6.44 14.73 -11.36
N VAL A 216 -5.69 15.14 -10.33
CA VAL A 216 -5.32 16.56 -10.14
C VAL A 216 -4.49 17.06 -11.32
N ILE A 217 -3.48 16.27 -11.75
CA ILE A 217 -2.60 16.62 -12.89
C ILE A 217 -3.40 16.76 -14.18
N GLY A 218 -4.33 15.81 -14.44
CA GLY A 218 -5.18 15.80 -15.63
C GLY A 218 -6.35 16.80 -15.59
N GLY A 219 -6.51 17.57 -14.49
CA GLY A 219 -7.64 18.51 -14.32
C GLY A 219 -8.97 17.86 -13.98
N ASP A 220 -9.02 16.55 -13.76
CA ASP A 220 -10.22 15.82 -13.33
C ASP A 220 -10.33 15.81 -11.79
N THR A 221 -10.80 16.93 -11.26
CA THR A 221 -10.97 17.11 -9.81
C THR A 221 -11.96 16.11 -9.21
N VAL A 222 -12.98 15.69 -9.95
CA VAL A 222 -13.96 14.72 -9.44
C VAL A 222 -13.31 13.36 -9.25
N ALA A 223 -12.60 12.86 -10.26
CA ALA A 223 -11.86 11.59 -10.14
C ALA A 223 -10.79 11.67 -9.04
N ALA A 224 -10.10 12.80 -8.91
CA ALA A 224 -9.11 13.01 -7.85
C ALA A 224 -9.71 12.86 -6.46
N ILE A 225 -10.85 13.52 -6.19
CA ILE A 225 -11.54 13.47 -4.89
C ILE A 225 -12.09 12.07 -4.63
N GLN A 226 -12.70 11.42 -5.62
CA GLN A 226 -13.23 10.06 -5.48
C GLN A 226 -12.14 9.05 -5.10
N ASN A 227 -10.99 9.11 -5.78
CA ASN A 227 -9.85 8.24 -5.49
C ASN A 227 -9.23 8.54 -4.11
N ALA A 228 -9.10 9.81 -3.73
CA ALA A 228 -8.62 10.20 -2.40
C ALA A 228 -9.55 9.70 -1.29
N THR A 229 -10.84 9.87 -1.46
CA THR A 229 -11.86 9.42 -0.51
C THR A 229 -11.84 7.89 -0.39
N THR A 230 -11.76 7.17 -1.50
CA THR A 230 -11.64 5.71 -1.51
C THR A 230 -10.38 5.27 -0.74
N ALA A 231 -9.23 5.91 -1.00
CA ALA A 231 -8.00 5.61 -0.31
C ALA A 231 -8.11 5.82 1.20
N LEU A 232 -8.70 6.94 1.63
CA LEU A 232 -8.92 7.24 3.04
C LEU A 232 -9.80 6.20 3.72
N PHE A 233 -10.95 5.88 3.14
CA PHE A 233 -11.88 4.91 3.73
C PHE A 233 -11.29 3.50 3.80
N VAL A 234 -10.49 3.08 2.82
CA VAL A 234 -9.81 1.77 2.85
C VAL A 234 -8.78 1.72 3.96
N VAL A 235 -7.97 2.78 4.17
CA VAL A 235 -6.99 2.83 5.28
C VAL A 235 -7.69 2.75 6.64
N VAL A 236 -8.76 3.53 6.83
CA VAL A 236 -9.56 3.49 8.06
C VAL A 236 -10.19 2.10 8.26
N ALA A 237 -10.71 1.50 7.21
CA ALA A 237 -11.31 0.17 7.25
C ALA A 237 -10.30 -0.93 7.61
N LEU A 238 -9.06 -0.86 7.09
CA LEU A 238 -7.97 -1.76 7.50
C LEU A 238 -7.67 -1.64 8.99
N ALA A 239 -7.60 -0.41 9.52
CA ALA A 239 -7.38 -0.18 10.94
C ALA A 239 -8.55 -0.70 11.80
N ILE A 240 -9.80 -0.49 11.36
CA ILE A 240 -10.99 -1.02 12.04
C ILE A 240 -10.94 -2.56 12.07
N GLY A 241 -10.68 -3.22 10.94
CA GLY A 241 -10.59 -4.67 10.86
C GLY A 241 -9.53 -5.26 11.81
N LEU A 242 -8.33 -4.67 11.84
CA LEU A 242 -7.26 -5.07 12.76
C LEU A 242 -7.63 -4.79 14.22
N THR A 243 -8.28 -3.65 14.50
CA THR A 243 -8.73 -3.29 15.86
C THR A 243 -9.79 -4.27 16.36
N VAL A 244 -10.77 -4.60 15.53
CA VAL A 244 -11.80 -5.60 15.87
C VAL A 244 -11.16 -6.96 16.16
N ALA A 245 -10.20 -7.40 15.33
CA ALA A 245 -9.46 -8.64 15.59
C ALA A 245 -8.78 -8.63 16.98
N ARG A 246 -8.17 -7.50 17.36
CA ARG A 246 -7.52 -7.35 18.65
C ARG A 246 -8.53 -7.32 19.80
N VAL A 247 -9.62 -6.59 19.68
CA VAL A 247 -10.69 -6.55 20.69
C VAL A 247 -11.25 -7.93 20.97
N LEU A 248 -11.42 -8.74 19.90
CA LEU A 248 -11.91 -10.12 20.02
C LEU A 248 -10.90 -11.08 20.67
N THR A 249 -9.61 -10.80 20.57
CA THR A 249 -8.55 -11.75 20.97
C THR A 249 -7.69 -11.28 22.15
N GLU A 250 -7.69 -9.99 22.47
CA GLU A 250 -6.87 -9.39 23.53
C GLU A 250 -7.76 -8.65 24.55
N ARG A 251 -7.77 -9.11 25.79
CA ARG A 251 -8.57 -8.47 26.85
C ARG A 251 -8.17 -7.02 27.15
N GLU A 252 -6.93 -6.64 26.88
CA GLU A 252 -6.43 -5.28 27.09
C GLU A 252 -7.05 -4.27 26.13
N TRP A 253 -7.40 -4.70 24.90
CA TRP A 253 -8.03 -3.86 23.90
C TRP A 253 -9.54 -3.68 24.11
N SER A 254 -10.17 -4.54 24.90
CA SER A 254 -11.60 -4.42 25.25
C SER A 254 -11.86 -3.53 26.46
N ARG A 255 -10.80 -3.05 27.15
CA ARG A 255 -10.94 -2.17 28.31
C ARG A 255 -10.71 -0.71 27.89
N PRO A 256 -11.52 0.26 28.43
CA PRO A 256 -11.26 1.67 28.18
C PRO A 256 -9.87 2.04 28.65
N ALA A 257 -9.16 2.86 27.88
CA ALA A 257 -7.89 3.44 28.29
C ALA A 257 -8.10 4.21 29.61
N ARG A 258 -7.28 3.89 30.63
CA ARG A 258 -7.29 4.59 31.90
C ARG A 258 -6.49 5.86 31.79
#